data_b864d664bf1e40bf1dbc9bb33bc18c7e
#
_entry.id   b864d664bf1e40bf1dbc9bb33bc18c7e
#
_cell.length_a   1.000
_cell.length_b   1.000
_cell.length_c   1.000
_cell.angle_alpha   90.00
_cell.angle_beta   90.00
_cell.angle_gamma   90.00
#
_symmetry.space_group_name_H-M   'P 1'
#
loop_
_entity.id
_entity.type
_entity.pdbx_description
1 polymer ?
#
loop_
_entity_poly.entity_id
_entity_poly.type
_entity_poly.pdbx_seq_one_letter_code
_entity_poly.pdbx_strand_id
1 'polypeptide(L)'
;MAGTPARFDVLLTKGAEQDLEAIHDHISEFDCVANANHVLDALMAVVESLSTFPERGSYPKELVGLGIKEYRQTFFKPYRVIYRITGNQVIIYVIADGRRDMQSVLARRLLGA
;
A
#
# COMPACT_ATOMS: atom_id res chain seq x y z
N MET A 1 -19.77 -24.65 -11.46
CA MET A 1 -18.50 -25.11 -11.14
C MET A 1 -17.71 -24.11 -10.31
N ALA A 2 -17.16 -24.66 -9.35
CA ALA A 2 -16.32 -23.87 -8.52
C ALA A 2 -15.10 -23.51 -9.32
N GLY A 3 -15.04 -22.59 -9.92
CA GLY A 3 -13.95 -22.32 -10.74
C GLY A 3 -12.94 -21.43 -10.11
N THR A 4 -12.54 -20.53 -10.89
CA THR A 4 -11.56 -19.52 -10.52
C THR A 4 -12.16 -18.61 -9.47
N PRO A 5 -11.45 -18.35 -8.37
CA PRO A 5 -11.89 -17.35 -7.41
C PRO A 5 -12.02 -16.00 -8.12
N ALA A 6 -12.93 -15.19 -7.63
CA ALA A 6 -13.07 -13.84 -8.14
C ALA A 6 -11.75 -13.09 -7.96
N ARG A 7 -11.36 -12.36 -8.98
CA ARG A 7 -10.18 -11.52 -8.93
C ARG A 7 -10.60 -10.06 -8.85
N PHE A 8 -9.86 -9.32 -8.08
CA PHE A 8 -10.08 -7.89 -7.93
C PHE A 8 -9.12 -7.13 -8.86
N ASP A 9 -9.59 -6.03 -9.39
CA ASP A 9 -8.71 -5.11 -10.10
C ASP A 9 -7.94 -4.28 -9.08
N VAL A 10 -6.63 -4.25 -9.22
CA VAL A 10 -5.77 -3.49 -8.30
C VAL A 10 -5.33 -2.22 -9.00
N LEU A 11 -5.63 -1.10 -8.38
CA LEU A 11 -5.33 0.23 -8.91
C LEU A 11 -4.51 1.01 -7.90
N LEU A 12 -3.60 1.84 -8.40
CA LEU A 12 -2.84 2.75 -7.56
C LEU A 12 -3.34 4.17 -7.79
N THR A 13 -3.55 4.90 -6.71
CA THR A 13 -3.80 6.34 -6.84
C THR A 13 -2.51 7.02 -7.33
N LYS A 14 -2.64 8.21 -7.84
CA LYS A 14 -1.48 8.99 -8.26
C LYS A 14 -0.51 9.19 -7.08
N GLY A 15 -1.03 9.41 -5.88
CA GLY A 15 -0.20 9.52 -4.69
C GLY A 15 0.59 8.25 -4.40
N ALA A 16 -0.03 7.08 -4.55
CA ALA A 16 0.66 5.80 -4.36
C ALA A 16 1.76 5.59 -5.42
N GLU A 17 1.49 5.97 -6.67
CA GLU A 17 2.50 5.92 -7.72
C GLU A 17 3.69 6.83 -7.40
N GLN A 18 3.41 8.03 -6.92
CA GLN A 18 4.46 8.97 -6.50
C GLN A 18 5.23 8.44 -5.30
N ASP A 19 4.58 7.73 -4.39
CA ASP A 19 5.25 7.08 -3.26
C ASP A 19 6.29 6.08 -3.77
N LEU A 20 5.92 5.25 -4.74
CA LEU A 20 6.84 4.26 -5.32
C LEU A 20 8.03 4.93 -5.99
N GLU A 21 7.79 6.00 -6.73
CA GLU A 21 8.87 6.76 -7.36
C GLU A 21 9.81 7.35 -6.31
N ALA A 22 9.26 7.92 -5.25
CA ALA A 22 10.07 8.52 -4.18
C ALA A 22 10.91 7.47 -3.46
N ILE A 23 10.33 6.30 -3.19
CA ILE A 23 11.07 5.19 -2.56
C ILE A 23 12.21 4.73 -3.48
N HIS A 24 11.94 4.56 -4.75
CA HIS A 24 12.95 4.14 -5.72
C HIS A 24 14.08 5.17 -5.80
N ASP A 25 13.74 6.44 -5.92
CA ASP A 25 14.72 7.51 -6.03
C ASP A 25 15.61 7.58 -4.78
N HIS A 26 14.99 7.47 -3.61
CA HIS A 26 15.73 7.51 -2.35
C HIS A 26 16.72 6.35 -2.24
N ILE A 27 16.30 5.13 -2.55
CA ILE A 27 17.18 3.96 -2.48
C ILE A 27 18.28 4.07 -3.54
N SER A 28 17.93 4.53 -4.75
CA SER A 28 18.93 4.72 -5.82
C SER A 28 20.01 5.69 -5.42
N GLU A 29 19.62 6.76 -4.72
CA GLU A 29 20.57 7.81 -4.32
C GLU A 29 21.43 7.37 -3.15
N PHE A 30 20.85 6.74 -2.13
CA PHE A 30 21.54 6.43 -0.87
C PHE A 30 22.06 5.00 -0.78
N ASP A 31 21.73 4.16 -1.74
CA ASP A 31 22.24 2.78 -1.81
C ASP A 31 22.66 2.50 -3.25
N CYS A 32 21.80 1.83 -4.03
CA CYS A 32 22.09 1.57 -5.44
C CYS A 32 20.81 1.32 -6.23
N VAL A 33 20.91 1.47 -7.55
CA VAL A 33 19.77 1.27 -8.46
C VAL A 33 19.29 -0.17 -8.43
N ALA A 34 20.20 -1.14 -8.36
CA ALA A 34 19.83 -2.55 -8.32
C ALA A 34 18.95 -2.87 -7.10
N ASN A 35 19.30 -2.32 -5.94
CA ASN A 35 18.51 -2.52 -4.74
C ASN A 35 17.18 -1.76 -4.83
N ALA A 36 17.18 -0.57 -5.42
CA ALA A 36 15.94 0.18 -5.64
C ALA A 36 14.96 -0.61 -6.50
N ASN A 37 15.44 -1.22 -7.57
CA ASN A 37 14.63 -2.06 -8.45
C ASN A 37 14.10 -3.28 -7.71
N HIS A 38 14.94 -3.91 -6.89
CA HIS A 38 14.53 -5.08 -6.11
C HIS A 38 13.39 -4.73 -5.14
N VAL A 39 13.50 -3.63 -4.44
CA VAL A 39 12.47 -3.19 -3.49
C VAL A 39 11.18 -2.84 -4.23
N LEU A 40 11.28 -2.15 -5.36
CA LEU A 40 10.12 -1.81 -6.16
C LEU A 40 9.38 -3.06 -6.64
N ASP A 41 10.12 -4.04 -7.16
CA ASP A 41 9.54 -5.29 -7.63
C ASP A 41 8.86 -6.04 -6.49
N ALA A 42 9.48 -6.07 -5.31
CA ALA A 42 8.90 -6.74 -4.14
C ALA A 42 7.62 -6.04 -3.67
N LEU A 43 7.61 -4.71 -3.66
CA LEU A 43 6.41 -3.94 -3.32
C LEU A 43 5.28 -4.20 -4.32
N MET A 44 5.61 -4.22 -5.61
CA MET A 44 4.60 -4.49 -6.63
C MET A 44 4.06 -5.92 -6.54
N ALA A 45 4.89 -6.88 -6.16
CA ALA A 45 4.42 -8.25 -5.93
C ALA A 45 3.41 -8.31 -4.78
N VAL A 46 3.66 -7.57 -3.70
CA VAL A 46 2.72 -7.46 -2.57
C VAL A 46 1.42 -6.83 -3.03
N VAL A 47 1.50 -5.73 -3.77
CA VAL A 47 0.32 -5.03 -4.31
C VAL A 47 -0.51 -5.97 -5.19
N GLU A 48 0.13 -6.67 -6.11
CA GLU A 48 -0.57 -7.56 -7.03
C GLU A 48 -1.21 -8.75 -6.32
N SER A 49 -0.64 -9.21 -5.22
CA SER A 49 -1.22 -10.31 -4.45
C SER A 49 -2.60 -9.98 -3.89
N LEU A 50 -2.92 -8.70 -3.74
CA LEU A 50 -4.21 -8.25 -3.27
C LEU A 50 -5.34 -8.49 -4.28
N SER A 51 -5.01 -8.78 -5.53
CA SER A 51 -6.01 -9.14 -6.54
C SER A 51 -6.75 -10.43 -6.20
N THR A 52 -6.11 -11.31 -5.43
CA THR A 52 -6.66 -12.61 -5.06
C THR A 52 -7.15 -12.64 -3.62
N PHE A 53 -6.39 -12.02 -2.69
CA PHE A 53 -6.72 -12.05 -1.26
C PHE A 53 -6.72 -10.65 -0.66
N PRO A 54 -7.64 -9.78 -1.07
CA PRO A 54 -7.62 -8.39 -0.60
C PRO A 54 -7.97 -8.24 0.88
N GLU A 55 -8.68 -9.20 1.47
CA GLU A 55 -9.10 -9.11 2.86
C GLU A 55 -8.08 -9.63 3.86
N ARG A 56 -6.92 -10.09 3.38
CA ARG A 56 -5.89 -10.63 4.28
C ARG A 56 -5.21 -9.56 5.12
N GLY A 57 -5.32 -8.30 4.75
CA GLY A 57 -4.70 -7.21 5.48
C GLY A 57 -5.41 -6.88 6.78
N SER A 58 -4.69 -6.23 7.67
CA SER A 58 -5.23 -5.77 8.95
C SER A 58 -5.69 -4.31 8.84
N TYR A 59 -6.39 -3.84 9.86
CA TYR A 59 -6.78 -2.43 9.93
C TYR A 59 -5.67 -1.60 10.54
N PRO A 60 -5.30 -0.46 9.93
CA PRO A 60 -4.29 0.42 10.52
C PRO A 60 -4.76 0.97 11.86
N LYS A 61 -3.95 0.78 12.91
CA LYS A 61 -4.31 1.20 14.26
C LYS A 61 -4.56 2.72 14.34
N GLU A 62 -3.84 3.50 13.53
CA GLU A 62 -3.95 4.95 13.50
C GLU A 62 -5.36 5.40 13.06
N LEU A 63 -6.01 4.60 12.22
CA LEU A 63 -7.34 4.90 11.72
C LEU A 63 -8.42 4.27 12.58
N VAL A 64 -8.16 3.08 13.12
CA VAL A 64 -9.11 2.41 14.02
C VAL A 64 -9.36 3.26 15.24
N GLY A 65 -8.33 3.90 15.79
CA GLY A 65 -8.46 4.83 16.91
C GLY A 65 -9.38 6.01 16.62
N LEU A 66 -9.61 6.32 15.35
CA LEU A 66 -10.53 7.39 14.91
C LEU A 66 -11.89 6.81 14.47
N GLY A 67 -12.12 5.52 14.65
CA GLY A 67 -13.35 4.87 14.22
C GLY A 67 -13.41 4.57 12.72
N ILE A 68 -12.29 4.64 12.02
CA ILE A 68 -12.23 4.45 10.57
C ILE A 68 -11.74 3.04 10.27
N LYS A 69 -12.60 2.22 9.65
CA LYS A 69 -12.30 0.83 9.29
C LYS A 69 -12.47 0.57 7.80
N GLU A 70 -12.36 1.60 6.98
CA GLU A 70 -12.52 1.48 5.54
C GLU A 70 -11.22 1.08 4.84
N TYR A 71 -10.09 1.22 5.53
CA TYR A 71 -8.77 0.97 4.97
C TYR A 71 -8.14 -0.23 5.65
N ARG A 72 -7.37 -0.97 4.86
CA ARG A 72 -6.57 -2.09 5.33
C ARG A 72 -5.11 -1.84 5.02
N GLN A 73 -4.23 -2.63 5.62
CA GLN A 73 -2.80 -2.53 5.36
C GLN A 73 -2.19 -3.91 5.20
N THR A 74 -1.16 -3.95 4.38
CA THR A 74 -0.25 -5.08 4.30
C THR A 74 1.17 -4.54 4.30
N PHE A 75 2.16 -5.42 4.33
CA PHE A 75 3.53 -5.02 4.60
C PHE A 75 4.51 -5.64 3.62
N PHE A 76 5.52 -4.87 3.30
CA PHE A 76 6.83 -5.36 2.88
C PHE A 76 7.83 -4.55 3.69
N LYS A 77 8.33 -5.12 4.79
CA LYS A 77 9.12 -4.37 5.77
C LYS A 77 10.30 -3.65 5.13
N PRO A 78 10.53 -2.40 5.47
CA PRO A 78 9.85 -1.60 6.48
C PRO A 78 8.60 -0.87 5.99
N TYR A 79 8.15 -1.15 4.79
CA TYR A 79 7.07 -0.40 4.13
C TYR A 79 5.71 -0.93 4.51
N ARG A 80 4.75 -0.01 4.63
CA ARG A 80 3.33 -0.30 4.80
C ARG A 80 2.61 0.08 3.52
N VAL A 81 1.67 -0.78 3.10
CA VAL A 81 0.82 -0.56 1.93
C VAL A 81 -0.61 -0.40 2.44
N ILE A 82 -1.17 0.79 2.28
CA ILE A 82 -2.51 1.12 2.77
C ILE A 82 -3.46 1.12 1.60
N TYR A 83 -4.53 0.35 1.71
CA TYR A 83 -5.48 0.19 0.60
C TYR A 83 -6.92 0.11 1.10
N ARG A 84 -7.84 0.21 0.17
CA ARG A 84 -9.27 0.10 0.42
C ARG A 84 -9.89 -0.80 -0.63
N ILE A 85 -10.84 -1.63 -0.21
CA ILE A 85 -11.61 -2.48 -1.12
C ILE A 85 -12.91 -1.75 -1.44
N THR A 86 -13.17 -1.53 -2.72
CA THR A 86 -14.39 -0.86 -3.19
C THR A 86 -14.96 -1.70 -4.31
N GLY A 87 -16.09 -2.39 -4.05
CA GLY A 87 -16.67 -3.30 -5.03
C GLY A 87 -15.69 -4.41 -5.37
N ASN A 88 -15.35 -4.55 -6.64
CA ASN A 88 -14.36 -5.52 -7.12
C ASN A 88 -12.98 -4.90 -7.34
N GLN A 89 -12.73 -3.74 -6.76
CA GLN A 89 -11.47 -3.04 -6.90
C GLN A 89 -10.72 -2.96 -5.58
N VAL A 90 -9.41 -3.06 -5.65
CA VAL A 90 -8.51 -2.76 -4.55
C VAL A 90 -7.74 -1.51 -4.94
N ILE A 91 -7.88 -0.47 -4.17
CA ILE A 91 -7.28 0.82 -4.48
C ILE A 91 -6.17 1.09 -3.46
N ILE A 92 -4.95 1.24 -3.95
CA ILE A 92 -3.78 1.51 -3.11
C ILE A 92 -3.64 3.02 -2.96
N TYR A 93 -3.66 3.49 -1.71
CA TYR A 93 -3.62 4.92 -1.41
C TYR A 93 -2.27 5.42 -0.94
N VAL A 94 -1.57 4.62 -0.13
CA VAL A 94 -0.31 5.05 0.48
C VAL A 94 0.66 3.89 0.52
N ILE A 95 1.90 4.14 0.14
CA ILE A 95 3.02 3.22 0.34
C ILE A 95 4.11 4.02 1.04
N ALA A 96 4.39 3.71 2.29
CA ALA A 96 5.31 4.50 3.08
C ALA A 96 6.07 3.63 4.07
N ASP A 97 7.30 4.07 4.39
CA ASP A 97 8.09 3.46 5.46
C ASP A 97 7.30 3.59 6.77
N GLY A 98 6.99 2.45 7.38
CA GLY A 98 6.16 2.40 8.59
C GLY A 98 6.81 3.01 9.82
N ARG A 99 8.09 3.35 9.75
CA ARG A 99 8.80 4.03 10.85
C ARG A 99 8.55 5.54 10.86
N ARG A 100 7.94 6.09 9.80
CA ARG A 100 7.55 7.49 9.77
C ARG A 100 6.40 7.74 10.74
N ASP A 101 6.10 9.01 10.99
CA ASP A 101 4.90 9.40 11.75
C ASP A 101 3.66 9.08 10.91
N MET A 102 3.21 7.84 11.00
CA MET A 102 2.11 7.35 10.18
C MET A 102 0.79 8.01 10.54
N GLN A 103 0.62 8.46 11.78
CA GLN A 103 -0.58 9.20 12.16
C GLN A 103 -0.74 10.45 11.30
N SER A 104 0.32 11.23 11.15
CA SER A 104 0.31 12.44 10.32
C SER A 104 0.22 12.11 8.83
N VAL A 105 0.93 11.09 8.38
CA VAL A 105 0.91 10.68 6.97
C VAL A 105 -0.51 10.30 6.56
N LEU A 106 -1.17 9.44 7.34
CA LEU A 106 -2.50 8.96 7.00
C LEU A 106 -3.55 10.05 7.13
N ALA A 107 -3.43 10.91 8.14
CA ALA A 107 -4.36 12.04 8.29
C ALA A 107 -4.29 12.95 7.06
N ARG A 108 -3.08 13.30 6.63
CA ARG A 108 -2.89 14.17 5.47
C ARG A 108 -3.33 13.51 4.17
N ARG A 109 -3.00 12.25 3.98
CA ARG A 109 -3.22 11.56 2.71
C ARG A 109 -4.64 11.07 2.53
N LEU A 110 -5.31 10.66 3.61
CA LEU A 110 -6.62 10.02 3.55
C LEU A 110 -7.74 10.90 4.07
N LEU A 111 -7.45 11.82 4.99
CA LEU A 111 -8.47 12.62 5.66
C LEU A 111 -8.41 14.10 5.28
N GLY A 112 -7.46 14.49 4.47
CA GLY A 112 -7.34 15.86 4.02
C GLY A 112 -6.83 16.84 5.07
N ALA A 113 -6.20 16.32 6.10
CA ALA A 113 -5.67 17.15 7.18
C ALA A 113 -4.36 17.84 6.79
#